data_6bd49a68db9f3628988a8bf55b18241c
#
_entry.id   6bd49a68db9f3628988a8bf55b18241c
#
_cell.length_a   1.000
_cell.length_b   1.000
_cell.length_c   1.000
_cell.angle_alpha   90.00
_cell.angle_beta   90.00
_cell.angle_gamma   90.00
#
_symmetry.space_group_name_H-M   'P 1'
#
loop_
_entity.id
_entity.type
_entity.pdbx_description
1 polymer ?
#
loop_
_entity_poly.entity_id
_entity_poly.type
_entity_poly.pdbx_seq_one_letter_code
_entity_poly.pdbx_strand_id
1 'polypeptide(L)'
;MKNLLIRNGTIISPTDGIKFEKRDILVLHGKIYAIGLNLKEKIRKHTHCYKRKLPTGMDSDSIGIEKGSTVIFDAGTAGPSNYYDFKKKYMDECKTEVYSFLNVTNEGLNILNESTSLDVINFDKVESIVEKNIEKIKGIKVKASKFQSNESGIDIIKKSKQVAKKLNLPLVVYIGEYPSYIDEVMNILGKGDVVTPVYGNSTNGILKESGTLRKSVINAKNRGVLFDVCHGVDQFDFKVFKKAIKQGLEPDLISTDMHIKNMKDVNYSLLNVINKIMELGISLEKCIEKVTEYPTKIFDLHGNKGRIKIGGEGDFTIFTMEECNDIIKDYNNNELVLNKKLRLQYTVKSWMKSSEVYRHGYENTIIN
;
A
#
# COMPACT_ATOMS: atom_id res chain seq x y z
N MET A 1 23.88 -3.76 -20.47
CA MET A 1 22.41 -3.79 -20.26
C MET A 1 22.03 -5.19 -19.85
N LYS A 2 21.29 -5.34 -18.75
CA LYS A 2 20.88 -6.67 -18.30
C LYS A 2 19.47 -6.96 -18.82
N ASN A 3 19.38 -7.95 -19.69
CA ASN A 3 18.12 -8.51 -20.11
C ASN A 3 17.71 -9.60 -19.12
N LEU A 4 16.43 -9.86 -18.94
CA LEU A 4 15.90 -10.87 -18.04
C LEU A 4 14.91 -11.75 -18.79
N LEU A 5 15.04 -13.05 -18.64
CA LEU A 5 14.07 -14.02 -19.10
C LEU A 5 13.53 -14.81 -17.90
N ILE A 6 12.26 -14.65 -17.60
CA ILE A 6 11.53 -15.44 -16.60
C ILE A 6 10.84 -16.57 -17.37
N ARG A 7 11.14 -17.82 -17.02
CA ARG A 7 10.60 -19.00 -17.70
C ARG A 7 9.58 -19.74 -16.86
N ASN A 8 8.56 -20.26 -17.57
CA ASN A 8 7.56 -21.15 -16.99
C ASN A 8 6.89 -20.60 -15.73
N GLY A 9 6.80 -19.26 -15.62
CA GLY A 9 6.11 -18.60 -14.53
C GLY A 9 4.59 -18.67 -14.70
N THR A 10 3.86 -18.89 -13.60
CA THR A 10 2.41 -18.70 -13.62
C THR A 10 2.13 -17.22 -13.45
N ILE A 11 1.56 -16.59 -14.48
CA ILE A 11 1.28 -15.15 -14.48
C ILE A 11 -0.11 -14.89 -13.91
N ILE A 12 -0.19 -13.89 -13.02
CA ILE A 12 -1.43 -13.32 -12.50
C ILE A 12 -1.45 -11.84 -12.84
N SER A 13 -2.25 -11.46 -13.83
CA SER A 13 -2.54 -10.06 -14.21
C SER A 13 -4.02 -9.97 -14.58
N PRO A 14 -4.91 -9.86 -13.58
CA PRO A 14 -6.36 -10.03 -13.77
C PRO A 14 -6.94 -9.06 -14.78
N THR A 15 -6.49 -7.82 -14.77
CA THR A 15 -6.98 -6.78 -15.68
C THR A 15 -6.53 -6.97 -17.14
N ASP A 16 -5.39 -7.63 -17.35
CA ASP A 16 -4.95 -8.01 -18.70
C ASP A 16 -5.58 -9.33 -19.15
N GLY A 17 -6.54 -9.87 -18.38
CA GLY A 17 -7.20 -11.13 -18.65
C GLY A 17 -6.35 -12.38 -18.40
N ILE A 18 -5.16 -12.21 -17.82
CA ILE A 18 -4.22 -13.32 -17.56
C ILE A 18 -4.45 -13.84 -16.14
N LYS A 19 -5.04 -15.02 -16.04
CA LYS A 19 -5.34 -15.68 -14.76
C LYS A 19 -4.69 -17.06 -14.71
N PHE A 20 -3.64 -17.20 -13.90
CA PHE A 20 -2.92 -18.47 -13.69
C PHE A 20 -2.42 -19.15 -14.96
N GLU A 21 -1.92 -18.38 -15.92
CA GLU A 21 -1.38 -18.90 -17.15
C GLU A 21 0.14 -19.07 -17.09
N LYS A 22 0.63 -20.24 -17.49
CA LYS A 22 2.07 -20.47 -17.64
C LYS A 22 2.58 -19.74 -18.88
N ARG A 23 3.52 -18.83 -18.70
CA ARG A 23 4.17 -18.06 -19.76
C ARG A 23 5.63 -17.77 -19.40
N ASP A 24 6.41 -17.49 -20.43
CA ASP A 24 7.70 -16.86 -20.30
C ASP A 24 7.56 -15.34 -20.48
N ILE A 25 8.38 -14.58 -19.75
CA ILE A 25 8.43 -13.11 -19.89
C ILE A 25 9.87 -12.73 -20.23
N LEU A 26 10.05 -12.04 -21.37
CA LEU A 26 11.32 -11.46 -21.76
C LEU A 26 11.29 -9.96 -21.48
N VAL A 27 12.26 -9.49 -20.67
CA VAL A 27 12.47 -8.08 -20.37
C VAL A 27 13.76 -7.60 -21.07
N LEU A 28 13.63 -6.60 -21.93
CA LEU A 28 14.75 -5.92 -22.58
C LEU A 28 14.75 -4.45 -22.21
N HIS A 29 15.92 -3.94 -21.83
CA HIS A 29 16.08 -2.52 -21.47
C HIS A 29 15.09 -2.04 -20.39
N GLY A 30 14.77 -2.89 -19.40
CA GLY A 30 13.84 -2.58 -18.32
C GLY A 30 12.35 -2.61 -18.70
N LYS A 31 12.01 -3.00 -19.93
CA LYS A 31 10.63 -3.10 -20.40
C LYS A 31 10.27 -4.53 -20.78
N ILE A 32 9.01 -4.91 -20.58
CA ILE A 32 8.48 -6.18 -21.04
C ILE A 32 8.45 -6.15 -22.56
N TYR A 33 9.30 -6.97 -23.18
CA TYR A 33 9.43 -7.05 -24.64
C TYR A 33 8.51 -8.09 -25.22
N ALA A 34 8.43 -9.26 -24.59
CA ALA A 34 7.58 -10.36 -25.05
C ALA A 34 7.01 -11.15 -23.87
N ILE A 35 5.80 -11.68 -24.07
CA ILE A 35 5.12 -12.63 -23.19
C ILE A 35 4.68 -13.80 -24.07
N GLY A 36 5.09 -15.03 -23.75
CA GLY A 36 4.80 -16.17 -24.62
C GLY A 36 5.22 -17.50 -24.03
N LEU A 37 5.40 -18.51 -24.89
CA LEU A 37 5.93 -19.83 -24.53
C LEU A 37 7.27 -20.05 -25.24
N ASN A 38 8.23 -20.68 -24.53
CA ASN A 38 9.52 -21.08 -25.09
C ASN A 38 10.37 -19.93 -25.65
N LEU A 39 10.35 -18.75 -25.00
CA LEU A 39 11.19 -17.63 -25.37
C LEU A 39 12.69 -17.96 -25.16
N LYS A 40 13.57 -17.51 -26.05
CA LYS A 40 15.01 -17.80 -26.02
C LYS A 40 15.83 -16.51 -25.96
N GLU A 41 16.73 -16.38 -24.97
CA GLU A 41 17.77 -15.35 -24.94
C GLU A 41 18.98 -15.78 -24.10
N LYS A 42 20.17 -15.18 -24.40
CA LYS A 42 21.42 -15.39 -23.63
C LYS A 42 21.62 -14.27 -22.60
N ILE A 43 21.71 -14.63 -21.31
CA ILE A 43 21.83 -13.69 -20.19
C ILE A 43 23.25 -13.72 -19.60
N ARG A 44 23.82 -12.54 -19.27
CA ARG A 44 25.06 -12.40 -18.49
C ARG A 44 24.75 -11.76 -17.12
N LYS A 45 25.35 -12.35 -16.05
CA LYS A 45 25.14 -11.95 -14.64
C LYS A 45 26.09 -10.84 -14.19
N HIS A 46 25.58 -9.93 -13.30
CA HIS A 46 26.40 -9.21 -12.31
C HIS A 46 25.52 -8.63 -11.18
N THR A 47 26.02 -8.70 -9.93
CA THR A 47 25.35 -8.24 -8.72
C THR A 47 26.24 -7.31 -7.92
N HIS A 48 25.69 -6.24 -7.31
CA HIS A 48 26.33 -5.50 -6.22
C HIS A 48 25.27 -4.94 -5.23
N CYS A 49 25.59 -5.11 -3.92
CA CYS A 49 24.79 -4.64 -2.78
C CYS A 49 25.49 -3.49 -2.05
N TYR A 50 24.71 -2.51 -1.54
CA TYR A 50 25.18 -1.55 -0.54
C TYR A 50 24.15 -1.33 0.57
N LYS A 51 24.63 -1.29 1.83
CA LYS A 51 23.83 -1.16 3.05
C LYS A 51 24.11 0.18 3.73
N ARG A 52 23.09 0.97 4.08
CA ARG A 52 23.22 2.13 4.98
C ARG A 52 22.17 2.08 6.11
N LYS A 53 22.64 2.30 7.36
CA LYS A 53 21.80 2.39 8.59
C LYS A 53 21.42 3.84 8.87
N LEU A 54 20.14 4.09 9.24
CA LEU A 54 19.66 5.36 9.81
C LEU A 54 18.82 5.10 11.08
N PRO A 55 18.84 6.02 12.08
CA PRO A 55 18.38 5.73 13.45
C PRO A 55 16.86 5.79 13.70
N THR A 56 16.03 6.39 12.87
CA THR A 56 14.60 6.65 13.20
C THR A 56 13.60 6.45 12.05
N GLY A 57 14.03 6.21 10.84
CA GLY A 57 13.17 5.91 9.70
C GLY A 57 13.48 4.52 9.17
N MET A 58 12.49 3.85 8.58
CA MET A 58 12.73 2.63 7.83
C MET A 58 13.32 3.01 6.49
N ASP A 59 14.35 2.28 6.08
CA ASP A 59 14.87 2.37 4.73
C ASP A 59 13.78 1.91 3.74
N SER A 60 13.49 2.73 2.74
CA SER A 60 12.46 2.44 1.74
C SER A 60 12.71 1.12 1.01
N ASP A 61 13.96 0.73 0.80
CA ASP A 61 14.30 -0.55 0.19
C ASP A 61 14.02 -1.73 1.12
N SER A 62 14.20 -1.55 2.44
CA SER A 62 13.96 -2.60 3.43
C SER A 62 12.48 -2.96 3.60
N ILE A 63 11.57 -2.04 3.31
CA ILE A 63 10.12 -2.25 3.33
C ILE A 63 9.52 -2.45 1.93
N GLY A 64 10.24 -2.03 0.90
CA GLY A 64 9.89 -2.13 -0.51
C GLY A 64 10.44 -3.39 -1.16
N ILE A 65 11.50 -3.23 -1.96
CA ILE A 65 12.04 -4.31 -2.79
C ILE A 65 12.53 -5.52 -2.01
N GLU A 66 13.05 -5.34 -0.79
CA GLU A 66 13.45 -6.45 0.09
C GLU A 66 12.26 -7.23 0.67
N LYS A 67 11.04 -6.71 0.52
CA LYS A 67 9.78 -7.35 0.95
C LYS A 67 8.81 -7.65 -0.20
N GLY A 68 9.27 -7.51 -1.44
CA GLY A 68 8.46 -7.86 -2.62
C GLY A 68 7.73 -6.71 -3.29
N SER A 69 7.88 -5.47 -2.82
CA SER A 69 7.17 -4.31 -3.39
C SER A 69 8.13 -3.43 -4.17
N THR A 70 7.91 -3.26 -5.46
CA THR A 70 8.73 -2.40 -6.34
C THR A 70 8.35 -0.93 -6.28
N VAL A 71 7.12 -0.65 -5.79
CA VAL A 71 6.55 0.68 -5.55
C VAL A 71 5.91 0.70 -4.18
N ILE A 72 6.12 1.77 -3.43
CA ILE A 72 5.47 2.00 -2.13
C ILE A 72 4.89 3.42 -2.06
N PHE A 73 3.86 3.58 -1.22
CA PHE A 73 3.30 4.88 -0.86
C PHE A 73 3.65 5.17 0.60
N ASP A 74 4.35 6.27 0.84
CA ASP A 74 4.52 6.81 2.18
C ASP A 74 3.22 7.45 2.65
N ALA A 75 2.73 7.03 3.79
CA ALA A 75 1.42 7.44 4.30
C ALA A 75 1.49 8.75 5.11
N GLY A 76 2.27 9.73 4.66
CA GLY A 76 2.32 11.07 5.26
C GLY A 76 3.30 11.18 6.41
N THR A 77 4.45 10.54 6.33
CA THR A 77 5.58 10.74 7.24
C THR A 77 6.04 12.19 7.23
N ALA A 78 6.03 12.83 6.04
CA ALA A 78 6.41 14.22 5.88
C ALA A 78 5.21 15.17 5.79
N GLY A 79 5.40 16.38 6.33
CA GLY A 79 4.54 17.54 6.12
C GLY A 79 5.26 18.64 5.33
N PRO A 80 4.62 19.83 5.15
CA PRO A 80 5.15 20.87 4.29
C PRO A 80 6.50 21.43 4.70
N SER A 81 6.90 21.32 5.98
CA SER A 81 8.18 21.91 6.45
C SER A 81 9.38 21.02 6.20
N ASN A 82 9.20 19.69 6.14
CA ASN A 82 10.29 18.72 6.03
C ASN A 82 10.22 17.84 4.76
N TYR A 83 9.28 18.12 3.85
CA TYR A 83 9.06 17.30 2.65
C TYR A 83 10.31 17.14 1.77
N TYR A 84 11.08 18.20 1.55
CA TYR A 84 12.26 18.13 0.69
C TYR A 84 13.39 17.27 1.29
N ASP A 85 13.58 17.33 2.61
CA ASP A 85 14.53 16.45 3.31
C ASP A 85 14.08 15.00 3.26
N PHE A 86 12.79 14.74 3.45
CA PHE A 86 12.19 13.43 3.30
C PHE A 86 12.36 12.91 1.87
N LYS A 87 11.99 13.72 0.88
CA LYS A 87 12.11 13.36 -0.54
C LYS A 87 13.54 12.95 -0.89
N LYS A 88 14.53 13.78 -0.55
CA LYS A 88 15.94 13.49 -0.81
C LYS A 88 16.40 12.18 -0.19
N LYS A 89 16.08 11.93 1.10
CA LYS A 89 16.60 10.78 1.85
C LYS A 89 15.88 9.47 1.54
N TYR A 90 14.56 9.50 1.34
CA TYR A 90 13.70 8.31 1.31
C TYR A 90 13.00 8.06 -0.01
N MET A 91 13.10 9.00 -0.97
CA MET A 91 12.51 8.82 -2.30
C MET A 91 13.56 8.83 -3.41
N ASP A 92 14.52 9.77 -3.38
CA ASP A 92 15.45 9.96 -4.50
C ASP A 92 16.69 9.04 -4.40
N GLU A 93 17.08 8.61 -3.19
CA GLU A 93 18.28 7.79 -2.94
C GLU A 93 17.98 6.29 -2.84
N CYS A 94 16.73 5.84 -2.94
CA CYS A 94 16.34 4.44 -2.83
C CYS A 94 16.08 3.78 -4.19
N LYS A 95 16.12 2.45 -4.21
CA LYS A 95 15.83 1.63 -5.40
C LYS A 95 14.35 1.32 -5.54
N THR A 96 13.65 1.23 -4.43
CA THR A 96 12.19 1.17 -4.38
C THR A 96 11.63 2.50 -4.86
N GLU A 97 10.69 2.47 -5.78
CA GLU A 97 10.02 3.69 -6.21
C GLU A 97 9.04 4.15 -5.13
N VAL A 98 9.21 5.37 -4.64
CA VAL A 98 8.39 5.92 -3.56
C VAL A 98 7.52 7.06 -4.09
N TYR A 99 6.23 6.98 -3.81
CA TYR A 99 5.27 8.08 -3.85
C TYR A 99 4.87 8.44 -2.42
N SER A 100 4.27 9.59 -2.21
CA SER A 100 3.85 10.02 -0.87
C SER A 100 2.47 10.64 -0.86
N PHE A 101 1.81 10.54 0.29
CA PHE A 101 0.73 11.43 0.66
C PHE A 101 1.31 12.54 1.54
N LEU A 102 1.03 13.80 1.22
CA LEU A 102 1.54 14.90 2.05
C LEU A 102 0.64 15.09 3.26
N ASN A 103 1.22 15.00 4.46
CA ASN A 103 0.49 15.29 5.68
C ASN A 103 0.17 16.80 5.75
N VAL A 104 -1.05 17.16 6.18
CA VAL A 104 -1.45 18.56 6.36
C VAL A 104 -0.73 19.23 7.52
N THR A 105 -0.26 18.46 8.52
CA THR A 105 0.53 18.99 9.64
C THR A 105 1.93 19.37 9.18
N ASN A 106 2.50 20.43 9.75
CA ASN A 106 3.75 21.01 9.27
C ASN A 106 4.92 20.00 9.17
N GLU A 107 5.08 19.13 10.15
CA GLU A 107 6.20 18.17 10.23
C GLU A 107 5.78 16.72 9.97
N GLY A 108 4.52 16.48 9.61
CA GLY A 108 4.00 15.14 9.38
C GLY A 108 3.94 14.31 10.66
N LEU A 109 4.36 13.05 10.60
CA LEU A 109 4.38 12.12 11.74
C LEU A 109 5.56 12.34 12.69
N ASN A 110 6.38 13.36 12.49
CA ASN A 110 7.64 13.53 13.19
C ASN A 110 7.47 14.08 14.64
N ILE A 111 6.24 14.40 15.05
CA ILE A 111 5.95 14.93 16.39
C ILE A 111 5.15 13.90 17.19
N LEU A 112 5.63 13.60 18.40
CA LEU A 112 4.96 12.73 19.39
C LEU A 112 3.54 13.23 19.78
N ASN A 113 3.21 14.48 19.48
CA ASN A 113 1.90 15.08 19.69
C ASN A 113 1.41 15.72 18.40
N GLU A 114 0.71 14.95 17.58
CA GLU A 114 -0.11 15.47 16.47
C GLU A 114 -1.35 16.22 17.01
N SER A 115 -1.19 17.06 18.03
CA SER A 115 -2.27 17.96 18.43
C SER A 115 -2.31 19.09 17.42
N THR A 116 -3.27 19.02 16.54
CA THR A 116 -3.44 20.00 15.48
C THR A 116 -4.69 20.82 15.77
N SER A 117 -4.47 22.09 16.10
CA SER A 117 -5.53 23.09 15.89
C SER A 117 -5.46 23.58 14.45
N LEU A 118 -6.57 24.05 13.93
CA LEU A 118 -6.67 24.58 12.57
C LEU A 118 -5.67 25.73 12.33
N ASP A 119 -5.37 26.50 13.40
CA ASP A 119 -4.53 27.68 13.37
C ASP A 119 -3.04 27.39 13.12
N VAL A 120 -2.59 26.15 13.37
CA VAL A 120 -1.17 25.78 13.16
C VAL A 120 -0.94 25.09 11.83
N ILE A 121 -2.01 24.80 11.05
CA ILE A 121 -1.91 24.18 9.72
C ILE A 121 -1.82 25.27 8.65
N ASN A 122 -0.70 25.30 7.96
CA ASN A 122 -0.51 26.23 6.83
C ASN A 122 -0.93 25.54 5.52
N PHE A 123 -2.20 25.67 5.15
CA PHE A 123 -2.74 25.08 3.93
C PHE A 123 -2.16 25.67 2.64
N ASP A 124 -1.77 26.95 2.62
CA ASP A 124 -1.13 27.56 1.45
C ASP A 124 0.24 26.91 1.20
N LYS A 125 0.95 26.59 2.27
CA LYS A 125 2.22 25.86 2.16
C LYS A 125 2.00 24.41 1.69
N VAL A 126 0.94 23.74 2.14
CA VAL A 126 0.55 22.41 1.64
C VAL A 126 0.32 22.47 0.13
N GLU A 127 -0.49 23.43 -0.35
CA GLU A 127 -0.76 23.61 -1.77
C GLU A 127 0.53 23.85 -2.56
N SER A 128 1.37 24.78 -2.11
CA SER A 128 2.65 25.11 -2.78
C SER A 128 3.61 23.91 -2.88
N ILE A 129 3.70 23.08 -1.85
CA ILE A 129 4.56 21.88 -1.89
C ILE A 129 4.00 20.85 -2.86
N VAL A 130 2.69 20.63 -2.86
CA VAL A 130 2.04 19.68 -3.77
C VAL A 130 2.22 20.09 -5.22
N GLU A 131 1.92 21.33 -5.57
CA GLU A 131 2.03 21.86 -6.94
C GLU A 131 3.44 21.68 -7.51
N LYS A 132 4.47 21.90 -6.68
CA LYS A 132 5.88 21.73 -7.08
C LYS A 132 6.33 20.28 -7.16
N ASN A 133 5.55 19.31 -6.62
CA ASN A 133 5.92 17.91 -6.52
C ASN A 133 4.78 16.96 -6.92
N ILE A 134 3.88 17.36 -7.78
CA ILE A 134 2.66 16.62 -8.17
C ILE A 134 2.96 15.23 -8.74
N GLU A 135 4.13 15.05 -9.38
CA GLU A 135 4.59 13.76 -9.90
C GLU A 135 4.84 12.72 -8.77
N LYS A 136 5.16 13.18 -7.58
CA LYS A 136 5.53 12.33 -6.42
C LYS A 136 4.52 12.35 -5.29
N ILE A 137 3.76 13.45 -5.13
CA ILE A 137 2.68 13.55 -4.14
C ILE A 137 1.37 13.13 -4.80
N LYS A 138 0.77 12.07 -4.29
CA LYS A 138 -0.42 11.43 -4.88
C LYS A 138 -1.68 11.52 -4.03
N GLY A 139 -1.64 12.30 -2.96
CA GLY A 139 -2.78 12.57 -2.09
C GLY A 139 -2.43 13.49 -0.92
N ILE A 140 -3.45 13.98 -0.25
CA ILE A 140 -3.34 14.75 0.98
C ILE A 140 -3.72 13.86 2.14
N LYS A 141 -2.88 13.77 3.18
CA LYS A 141 -3.18 12.99 4.38
C LYS A 141 -3.61 13.87 5.53
N VAL A 142 -4.67 13.43 6.22
CA VAL A 142 -5.12 14.00 7.50
C VAL A 142 -5.42 12.87 8.48
N LYS A 143 -5.16 13.10 9.77
CA LYS A 143 -5.49 12.17 10.85
C LYS A 143 -6.76 12.64 11.54
N ALA A 144 -7.76 11.77 11.62
CA ALA A 144 -8.94 11.92 12.46
C ALA A 144 -8.69 11.19 13.78
N SER A 145 -8.28 11.92 14.83
CA SER A 145 -7.91 11.32 16.11
C SER A 145 -9.05 11.42 17.12
N LYS A 146 -9.19 10.42 17.98
CA LYS A 146 -10.12 10.47 19.12
C LYS A 146 -9.82 11.60 20.09
N PHE A 147 -8.58 12.08 20.13
CA PHE A 147 -8.15 13.20 20.98
C PHE A 147 -8.49 14.56 20.39
N GLN A 148 -8.87 14.61 19.12
CA GLN A 148 -9.41 15.80 18.45
C GLN A 148 -10.94 15.81 18.58
N SER A 149 -11.46 15.62 19.79
CA SER A 149 -12.90 15.46 20.05
C SER A 149 -13.71 16.75 19.96
N ASN A 150 -13.11 17.85 19.52
CA ASN A 150 -13.70 19.16 19.41
C ASN A 150 -14.10 19.46 17.96
N GLU A 151 -14.93 20.46 17.75
CA GLU A 151 -15.31 21.00 16.44
C GLU A 151 -14.12 21.20 15.48
N SER A 152 -12.94 21.53 16.04
CA SER A 152 -11.68 21.67 15.31
C SER A 152 -11.27 20.44 14.51
N GLY A 153 -11.52 19.21 15.00
CA GLY A 153 -11.12 17.98 14.28
C GLY A 153 -11.87 17.80 12.96
N ILE A 154 -13.16 18.03 12.97
CA ILE A 154 -14.00 17.96 11.76
C ILE A 154 -13.67 19.08 10.79
N ASP A 155 -13.39 20.29 11.28
CA ASP A 155 -13.08 21.43 10.44
C ASP A 155 -11.72 21.29 9.74
N ILE A 156 -10.74 20.64 10.40
CA ILE A 156 -9.48 20.25 9.76
C ILE A 156 -9.75 19.32 8.57
N ILE A 157 -10.61 18.31 8.76
CA ILE A 157 -10.95 17.37 7.69
C ILE A 157 -11.69 18.06 6.55
N LYS A 158 -12.67 18.92 6.85
CA LYS A 158 -13.41 19.72 5.85
C LYS A 158 -12.45 20.60 5.05
N LYS A 159 -11.53 21.32 5.71
CA LYS A 159 -10.55 22.18 5.06
C LYS A 159 -9.57 21.37 4.21
N SER A 160 -9.05 20.26 4.75
CA SER A 160 -8.20 19.34 4.00
C SER A 160 -8.91 18.80 2.75
N LYS A 161 -10.21 18.49 2.84
CA LYS A 161 -11.03 18.08 1.68
C LYS A 161 -11.14 19.18 0.62
N GLN A 162 -11.31 20.45 1.03
CA GLN A 162 -11.33 21.58 0.09
C GLN A 162 -10.01 21.70 -0.65
N VAL A 163 -8.86 21.60 0.07
CA VAL A 163 -7.52 21.66 -0.51
C VAL A 163 -7.27 20.48 -1.45
N ALA A 164 -7.58 19.26 -1.03
CA ALA A 164 -7.44 18.06 -1.86
C ALA A 164 -8.26 18.19 -3.16
N LYS A 165 -9.50 18.67 -3.07
CA LYS A 165 -10.36 18.94 -4.24
C LYS A 165 -9.77 20.00 -5.17
N LYS A 166 -9.24 21.11 -4.63
CA LYS A 166 -8.59 22.17 -5.41
C LYS A 166 -7.40 21.63 -6.20
N LEU A 167 -6.62 20.75 -5.60
CA LEU A 167 -5.44 20.12 -6.19
C LEU A 167 -5.76 18.89 -7.06
N ASN A 168 -7.03 18.52 -7.18
CA ASN A 168 -7.47 17.30 -7.87
C ASN A 168 -6.79 16.03 -7.37
N LEU A 169 -6.59 15.94 -6.06
CA LEU A 169 -5.97 14.80 -5.38
C LEU A 169 -6.98 14.13 -4.41
N PRO A 170 -6.83 12.82 -4.13
CA PRO A 170 -7.59 12.17 -3.08
C PRO A 170 -7.21 12.70 -1.69
N LEU A 171 -8.21 12.80 -0.81
CA LEU A 171 -7.97 12.93 0.62
C LEU A 171 -7.83 11.55 1.24
N VAL A 172 -6.74 11.30 1.96
CA VAL A 172 -6.48 10.07 2.71
C VAL A 172 -6.69 10.37 4.19
N VAL A 173 -7.74 9.80 4.78
CA VAL A 173 -8.11 10.04 6.17
C VAL A 173 -7.75 8.83 7.02
N TYR A 174 -6.82 9.03 7.97
CA TYR A 174 -6.44 8.03 8.94
C TYR A 174 -7.42 8.04 10.12
N ILE A 175 -8.05 6.89 10.40
CA ILE A 175 -9.04 6.73 11.48
C ILE A 175 -8.62 5.67 12.52
N GLY A 176 -7.36 5.24 12.57
CA GLY A 176 -6.90 4.15 13.43
C GLY A 176 -7.12 4.37 14.93
N GLU A 177 -7.26 5.60 15.37
CA GLU A 177 -7.66 5.95 16.74
C GLU A 177 -9.18 6.08 16.94
N TYR A 178 -9.95 5.76 15.91
CA TYR A 178 -11.41 5.72 15.88
C TYR A 178 -12.08 6.93 16.55
N PRO A 179 -12.16 8.07 15.85
CA PRO A 179 -12.77 9.27 16.38
C PRO A 179 -14.25 9.04 16.73
N SER A 180 -14.73 9.69 17.79
CA SER A 180 -16.15 9.63 18.20
C SER A 180 -17.12 10.10 17.11
N TYR A 181 -16.62 10.92 16.18
CA TYR A 181 -17.35 11.52 15.07
C TYR A 181 -17.15 10.79 13.72
N ILE A 182 -16.94 9.47 13.74
CA ILE A 182 -16.70 8.68 12.52
C ILE A 182 -17.82 8.86 11.46
N ASP A 183 -19.07 8.97 11.89
CA ASP A 183 -20.18 9.16 10.98
C ASP A 183 -20.08 10.49 10.21
N GLU A 184 -19.60 11.56 10.86
CA GLU A 184 -19.36 12.86 10.24
C GLU A 184 -18.18 12.80 9.27
N VAL A 185 -17.07 12.13 9.66
CA VAL A 185 -15.94 11.88 8.78
C VAL A 185 -16.39 11.20 7.49
N MET A 186 -17.16 10.10 7.63
CA MET A 186 -17.68 9.37 6.47
C MET A 186 -18.56 10.24 5.57
N ASN A 187 -19.33 11.18 6.15
CA ASN A 187 -20.19 12.06 5.38
C ASN A 187 -19.45 13.15 4.59
N ILE A 188 -18.25 13.55 5.02
CA ILE A 188 -17.39 14.52 4.31
C ILE A 188 -16.74 13.89 3.08
N LEU A 189 -16.41 12.60 3.13
CA LEU A 189 -15.66 11.92 2.09
C LEU A 189 -16.50 11.67 0.84
N GLY A 190 -15.84 11.73 -0.31
CA GLY A 190 -16.44 11.55 -1.63
C GLY A 190 -15.65 10.56 -2.50
N LYS A 191 -16.06 10.48 -3.77
CA LYS A 191 -15.45 9.58 -4.75
C LYS A 191 -13.94 9.77 -4.81
N GLY A 192 -13.19 8.67 -4.68
CA GLY A 192 -11.74 8.63 -4.77
C GLY A 192 -11.02 8.95 -3.46
N ASP A 193 -11.69 9.49 -2.43
CA ASP A 193 -11.07 9.63 -1.11
C ASP A 193 -10.85 8.26 -0.46
N VAL A 194 -9.82 8.16 0.37
CA VAL A 194 -9.45 6.92 1.04
C VAL A 194 -9.63 7.06 2.55
N VAL A 195 -10.26 6.08 3.17
CA VAL A 195 -10.33 5.94 4.63
C VAL A 195 -9.51 4.73 5.06
N THR A 196 -8.67 4.91 6.09
CA THR A 196 -7.65 3.94 6.50
C THR A 196 -7.24 4.13 7.96
N PRO A 197 -6.94 3.07 8.75
CA PRO A 197 -7.39 1.69 8.61
C PRO A 197 -8.87 1.55 8.97
N VAL A 198 -9.58 0.55 8.43
CA VAL A 198 -11.03 0.47 8.68
C VAL A 198 -11.49 -0.81 9.39
N TYR A 199 -10.69 -1.87 9.43
CA TYR A 199 -11.12 -3.19 9.91
C TYR A 199 -10.68 -3.50 11.35
N GLY A 200 -10.43 -2.48 12.16
CA GLY A 200 -10.13 -2.65 13.58
C GLY A 200 -11.38 -2.76 14.45
N ASN A 201 -11.22 -3.35 15.62
CA ASN A 201 -12.29 -3.52 16.60
C ASN A 201 -12.40 -2.30 17.53
N SER A 202 -13.44 -1.49 17.34
CA SER A 202 -13.72 -0.34 18.20
C SER A 202 -15.21 -0.04 18.20
N THR A 203 -15.72 0.49 19.31
CA THR A 203 -17.10 1.00 19.42
C THR A 203 -17.36 2.14 18.44
N ASN A 204 -16.33 2.91 18.11
CA ASN A 204 -16.37 3.96 17.08
C ASN A 204 -15.86 3.49 15.70
N GLY A 205 -15.76 2.17 15.47
CA GLY A 205 -15.36 1.59 14.20
C GLY A 205 -16.48 1.61 13.15
N ILE A 206 -16.25 0.91 12.04
CA ILE A 206 -17.22 0.80 10.92
C ILE A 206 -18.50 0.02 11.27
N LEU A 207 -18.43 -0.83 12.30
CA LEU A 207 -19.58 -1.61 12.79
C LEU A 207 -20.21 -0.92 14.00
N LYS A 208 -21.52 -1.05 14.13
CA LYS A 208 -22.26 -0.78 15.36
C LYS A 208 -22.04 -1.94 16.35
N GLU A 209 -22.44 -1.76 17.62
CA GLU A 209 -22.42 -2.83 18.64
C GLU A 209 -23.24 -4.06 18.20
N SER A 210 -24.31 -3.87 17.45
CA SER A 210 -25.09 -4.95 16.83
C SER A 210 -24.29 -5.79 15.80
N GLY A 211 -23.10 -5.37 15.42
CA GLY A 211 -22.28 -5.99 14.37
C GLY A 211 -22.70 -5.61 12.95
N THR A 212 -23.66 -4.68 12.78
CA THR A 212 -24.07 -4.18 11.47
C THR A 212 -23.22 -2.98 11.04
N LEU A 213 -23.00 -2.82 9.72
CA LEU A 213 -22.33 -1.64 9.18
C LEU A 213 -23.10 -0.35 9.53
N ARG A 214 -22.36 0.70 9.83
CA ARG A 214 -22.94 2.04 9.99
C ARG A 214 -23.54 2.52 8.66
N LYS A 215 -24.66 3.19 8.71
CA LYS A 215 -25.31 3.77 7.51
C LYS A 215 -24.39 4.76 6.79
N SER A 216 -23.62 5.55 7.53
CA SER A 216 -22.63 6.48 7.00
C SER A 216 -21.55 5.78 6.17
N VAL A 217 -21.08 4.61 6.62
CA VAL A 217 -20.08 3.76 5.92
C VAL A 217 -20.67 3.23 4.61
N ILE A 218 -21.91 2.70 4.65
CA ILE A 218 -22.60 2.23 3.44
C ILE A 218 -22.78 3.37 2.45
N ASN A 219 -23.22 4.53 2.92
CA ASN A 219 -23.39 5.71 2.08
C ASN A 219 -22.06 6.21 1.49
N ALA A 220 -20.97 6.19 2.27
CA ALA A 220 -19.64 6.56 1.80
C ALA A 220 -19.17 5.62 0.69
N LYS A 221 -19.33 4.29 0.87
CA LYS A 221 -19.05 3.31 -0.18
C LYS A 221 -19.83 3.59 -1.46
N ASN A 222 -21.12 3.83 -1.36
CA ASN A 222 -22.00 4.13 -2.51
C ASN A 222 -21.61 5.42 -3.24
N ARG A 223 -20.98 6.38 -2.54
CA ARG A 223 -20.41 7.60 -3.15
C ARG A 223 -19.04 7.37 -3.80
N GLY A 224 -18.45 6.18 -3.65
CA GLY A 224 -17.14 5.83 -4.20
C GLY A 224 -15.96 6.21 -3.30
N VAL A 225 -16.16 6.30 -1.99
CA VAL A 225 -15.08 6.33 -1.00
C VAL A 225 -14.41 4.96 -0.98
N LEU A 226 -13.10 4.94 -0.88
CA LEU A 226 -12.26 3.76 -0.93
C LEU A 226 -11.84 3.34 0.49
N PHE A 227 -11.87 2.04 0.73
CA PHE A 227 -11.60 1.44 2.03
C PHE A 227 -10.31 0.63 1.99
N ASP A 228 -9.35 0.99 2.85
CA ASP A 228 -8.03 0.36 2.91
C ASP A 228 -7.88 -0.52 4.17
N VAL A 229 -7.27 -1.68 3.99
CA VAL A 229 -6.96 -2.62 5.07
C VAL A 229 -6.03 -1.99 6.10
N CYS A 230 -4.90 -1.44 5.65
CA CYS A 230 -3.87 -0.84 6.49
C CYS A 230 -3.65 -1.67 7.78
N HIS A 231 -3.10 -2.88 7.62
CA HIS A 231 -3.14 -3.95 8.62
C HIS A 231 -2.59 -3.51 9.99
N GLY A 232 -1.48 -2.76 10.02
CA GLY A 232 -0.85 -2.31 11.27
C GLY A 232 -0.51 -3.43 12.25
N VAL A 233 -0.16 -3.06 13.49
CA VAL A 233 0.09 -4.02 14.60
C VAL A 233 -1.21 -4.35 15.32
N ASP A 234 -2.08 -3.35 15.51
CA ASP A 234 -3.25 -3.35 16.39
C ASP A 234 -4.53 -2.83 15.71
N GLN A 235 -4.57 -2.88 14.38
CA GLN A 235 -5.61 -2.20 13.60
C GLN A 235 -6.43 -3.14 12.70
N PHE A 236 -6.19 -4.46 12.77
CA PHE A 236 -6.88 -5.43 11.94
C PHE A 236 -7.44 -6.59 12.77
N ASP A 237 -8.77 -6.70 12.82
CA ASP A 237 -9.52 -7.72 13.55
C ASP A 237 -10.22 -8.67 12.58
N PHE A 238 -9.96 -9.97 12.69
CA PHE A 238 -10.52 -10.99 11.81
C PHE A 238 -12.05 -11.08 11.87
N LYS A 239 -12.64 -10.82 13.03
CA LYS A 239 -14.12 -10.87 13.20
C LYS A 239 -14.78 -9.65 12.57
N VAL A 240 -14.18 -8.46 12.74
CA VAL A 240 -14.66 -7.24 12.11
C VAL A 240 -14.58 -7.37 10.60
N PHE A 241 -13.44 -7.83 10.07
CA PHE A 241 -13.27 -8.04 8.64
C PHE A 241 -14.30 -9.00 8.07
N LYS A 242 -14.46 -10.20 8.68
CA LYS A 242 -15.47 -11.20 8.26
C LYS A 242 -16.90 -10.65 8.27
N LYS A 243 -17.26 -9.87 9.29
CA LYS A 243 -18.58 -9.24 9.37
C LYS A 243 -18.78 -8.16 8.30
N ALA A 244 -17.74 -7.38 8.01
CA ALA A 244 -17.79 -6.31 7.01
C ALA A 244 -17.94 -6.87 5.59
N ILE A 245 -17.13 -7.85 5.19
CA ILE A 245 -17.23 -8.45 3.85
C ILE A 245 -18.56 -9.19 3.62
N LYS A 246 -19.10 -9.86 4.66
CA LYS A 246 -20.44 -10.49 4.58
C LYS A 246 -21.57 -9.49 4.32
N GLN A 247 -21.36 -8.23 4.71
CA GLN A 247 -22.31 -7.13 4.47
C GLN A 247 -21.95 -6.30 3.24
N GLY A 248 -21.02 -6.83 2.41
CA GLY A 248 -20.64 -6.23 1.14
C GLY A 248 -19.58 -5.13 1.22
N LEU A 249 -18.91 -4.93 2.37
CA LEU A 249 -17.78 -4.01 2.49
C LEU A 249 -16.45 -4.77 2.31
N GLU A 250 -16.13 -5.13 1.07
CA GLU A 250 -14.78 -5.59 0.71
C GLU A 250 -13.83 -4.38 0.68
N PRO A 251 -12.54 -4.57 1.04
CA PRO A 251 -11.54 -3.51 0.89
C PRO A 251 -11.31 -3.16 -0.58
N ASP A 252 -10.99 -1.91 -0.86
CA ASP A 252 -10.57 -1.44 -2.17
C ASP A 252 -9.04 -1.51 -2.31
N LEU A 253 -8.33 -1.29 -1.21
CA LEU A 253 -6.88 -1.33 -1.11
C LEU A 253 -6.44 -2.31 -0.01
N ILE A 254 -5.27 -2.92 -0.21
CA ILE A 254 -4.62 -3.76 0.80
C ILE A 254 -3.24 -3.17 1.05
N SER A 255 -3.03 -2.64 2.24
CA SER A 255 -1.75 -2.07 2.67
C SER A 255 -1.31 -2.60 4.04
N THR A 256 -0.06 -2.37 4.38
CA THR A 256 0.59 -3.00 5.54
C THR A 256 0.69 -2.11 6.76
N ASP A 257 0.70 -0.78 6.60
CA ASP A 257 1.12 0.16 7.64
C ASP A 257 2.46 -0.24 8.29
N MET A 258 3.44 -0.55 7.44
CA MET A 258 4.74 -1.05 7.90
C MET A 258 5.58 0.08 8.50
N HIS A 259 5.97 -0.09 9.76
CA HIS A 259 6.81 0.85 10.50
C HIS A 259 7.73 0.09 11.48
N ILE A 260 8.67 0.78 12.12
CA ILE A 260 9.72 0.16 12.94
C ILE A 260 9.19 -0.77 14.06
N LYS A 261 7.99 -0.50 14.62
CA LYS A 261 7.39 -1.35 15.65
C LYS A 261 6.94 -2.71 15.11
N ASN A 262 6.53 -2.77 13.83
CA ASN A 262 6.05 -3.99 13.16
C ASN A 262 7.22 -4.90 12.73
N MET A 263 8.43 -4.35 12.55
CA MET A 263 9.59 -5.12 12.08
C MET A 263 10.12 -6.14 13.08
N LYS A 264 9.68 -6.10 14.33
CA LYS A 264 9.99 -7.16 15.30
C LYS A 264 9.31 -8.49 14.95
N ASP A 265 8.22 -8.45 14.21
CA ASP A 265 7.62 -9.63 13.60
C ASP A 265 8.32 -9.89 12.26
N VAL A 266 9.18 -10.91 12.23
CA VAL A 266 9.99 -11.33 11.05
C VAL A 266 9.12 -11.61 9.82
N ASN A 267 7.83 -11.87 10.05
CA ASN A 267 6.85 -12.24 9.03
C ASN A 267 6.07 -11.05 8.45
N TYR A 268 6.40 -9.83 8.82
CA TYR A 268 5.63 -8.68 8.38
C TYR A 268 5.98 -8.29 6.94
N SER A 269 5.06 -8.55 6.02
CA SER A 269 5.18 -8.20 4.60
C SER A 269 3.80 -8.07 3.96
N LEU A 270 3.72 -7.47 2.78
CA LEU A 270 2.46 -7.38 2.03
C LEU A 270 1.90 -8.78 1.68
N LEU A 271 2.77 -9.75 1.34
CA LEU A 271 2.33 -11.13 1.07
C LEU A 271 1.70 -11.78 2.31
N ASN A 272 2.19 -11.47 3.50
CA ASN A 272 1.59 -12.00 4.74
C ASN A 272 0.22 -11.40 5.03
N VAL A 273 0.02 -10.13 4.72
CA VAL A 273 -1.31 -9.51 4.78
C VAL A 273 -2.23 -10.18 3.76
N ILE A 274 -1.76 -10.39 2.53
CA ILE A 274 -2.52 -11.10 1.48
C ILE A 274 -2.91 -12.51 1.94
N ASN A 275 -2.00 -13.28 2.56
CA ASN A 275 -2.31 -14.61 3.10
C ASN A 275 -3.49 -14.58 4.07
N LYS A 276 -3.52 -13.61 4.99
CA LYS A 276 -4.63 -13.43 5.93
C LYS A 276 -5.93 -13.08 5.21
N ILE A 277 -5.87 -12.16 4.27
CA ILE A 277 -7.05 -11.69 3.51
C ILE A 277 -7.64 -12.82 2.64
N MET A 278 -6.79 -13.66 2.04
CA MET A 278 -7.21 -14.84 1.27
C MET A 278 -7.96 -15.84 2.16
N GLU A 279 -7.42 -16.18 3.32
CA GLU A 279 -8.07 -17.10 4.26
C GLU A 279 -9.38 -16.52 4.84
N LEU A 280 -9.49 -15.20 4.87
CA LEU A 280 -10.70 -14.49 5.27
C LEU A 280 -11.75 -14.39 4.15
N GLY A 281 -11.48 -14.94 2.94
CA GLY A 281 -12.46 -15.14 1.87
C GLY A 281 -12.33 -14.24 0.64
N ILE A 282 -11.26 -13.49 0.48
CA ILE A 282 -10.97 -12.74 -0.76
C ILE A 282 -10.05 -13.58 -1.66
N SER A 283 -10.39 -13.78 -2.92
CA SER A 283 -9.55 -14.57 -3.83
C SER A 283 -8.18 -13.93 -4.09
N LEU A 284 -7.19 -14.76 -4.44
CA LEU A 284 -5.83 -14.29 -4.75
C LEU A 284 -5.84 -13.24 -5.86
N GLU A 285 -6.63 -13.45 -6.92
CA GLU A 285 -6.72 -12.50 -8.03
C GLU A 285 -7.20 -11.13 -7.56
N LYS A 286 -8.25 -11.08 -6.74
CA LYS A 286 -8.74 -9.83 -6.15
C LYS A 286 -7.70 -9.19 -5.24
N CYS A 287 -6.96 -9.98 -4.44
CA CYS A 287 -5.89 -9.47 -3.61
C CYS A 287 -4.78 -8.84 -4.46
N ILE A 288 -4.34 -9.52 -5.53
CA ILE A 288 -3.30 -9.00 -6.43
C ILE A 288 -3.78 -7.70 -7.10
N GLU A 289 -5.01 -7.65 -7.61
CA GLU A 289 -5.56 -6.43 -8.20
C GLU A 289 -5.52 -5.23 -7.25
N LYS A 290 -5.88 -5.46 -5.96
CA LYS A 290 -5.93 -4.43 -4.91
C LYS A 290 -4.55 -3.94 -4.44
N VAL A 291 -3.47 -4.64 -4.77
CA VAL A 291 -2.09 -4.25 -4.44
C VAL A 291 -1.26 -3.88 -5.67
N THR A 292 -1.82 -3.99 -6.88
CA THR A 292 -1.10 -3.70 -8.13
C THR A 292 -1.84 -2.64 -8.96
N GLU A 293 -2.75 -3.05 -9.83
CA GLU A 293 -3.39 -2.15 -10.79
C GLU A 293 -4.34 -1.13 -10.14
N TYR A 294 -5.09 -1.55 -9.14
CA TYR A 294 -6.10 -0.68 -8.51
C TYR A 294 -5.46 0.57 -7.89
N PRO A 295 -4.41 0.47 -7.03
CA PRO A 295 -3.71 1.66 -6.55
C PRO A 295 -3.09 2.51 -7.67
N THR A 296 -2.60 1.90 -8.76
CA THR A 296 -2.02 2.69 -9.87
C THR A 296 -3.07 3.52 -10.60
N LYS A 297 -4.30 3.04 -10.72
CA LYS A 297 -5.43 3.80 -11.28
C LYS A 297 -5.93 4.89 -10.35
N ILE A 298 -6.09 4.58 -9.05
CA ILE A 298 -6.60 5.52 -8.05
C ILE A 298 -5.68 6.73 -7.91
N PHE A 299 -4.37 6.47 -7.86
CA PHE A 299 -3.35 7.50 -7.61
C PHE A 299 -2.68 8.01 -8.90
N ASP A 300 -3.26 7.70 -10.05
CA ASP A 300 -2.79 8.13 -11.38
C ASP A 300 -1.28 7.96 -11.58
N LEU A 301 -0.82 6.72 -11.51
CA LEU A 301 0.58 6.39 -11.77
C LEU A 301 0.79 6.10 -13.26
N HIS A 302 1.76 6.79 -13.85
CA HIS A 302 2.10 6.61 -15.26
C HIS A 302 2.86 5.31 -15.53
N GLY A 303 2.96 4.88 -16.79
CA GLY A 303 3.89 3.83 -17.24
C GLY A 303 3.34 2.40 -17.23
N ASN A 304 2.04 2.18 -17.21
CA ASN A 304 1.44 0.83 -17.11
C ASN A 304 1.88 0.05 -15.85
N LYS A 305 2.16 0.75 -14.75
CA LYS A 305 2.52 0.14 -13.47
C LYS A 305 1.43 -0.80 -12.97
N GLY A 306 1.81 -1.84 -12.24
CA GLY A 306 0.90 -2.83 -11.70
C GLY A 306 0.28 -3.77 -12.73
N ARG A 307 0.76 -3.77 -13.99
CA ARG A 307 0.25 -4.61 -15.09
C ARG A 307 1.38 -5.37 -15.78
N ILE A 308 1.08 -6.59 -16.24
CA ILE A 308 2.01 -7.40 -17.04
C ILE A 308 1.60 -7.28 -18.50
N LYS A 309 2.11 -6.26 -19.16
CA LYS A 309 1.78 -5.91 -20.54
C LYS A 309 3.04 -5.55 -21.33
N ILE A 310 3.08 -5.92 -22.61
CA ILE A 310 4.18 -5.56 -23.53
C ILE A 310 4.34 -4.02 -23.55
N GLY A 311 5.58 -3.54 -23.41
CA GLY A 311 5.93 -2.14 -23.27
C GLY A 311 5.83 -1.59 -21.84
N GLY A 312 5.23 -2.34 -20.90
CA GLY A 312 5.20 -2.00 -19.48
C GLY A 312 6.57 -2.15 -18.81
N GLU A 313 6.69 -1.67 -17.58
CA GLU A 313 7.92 -1.86 -16.78
C GLU A 313 8.10 -3.34 -16.43
N GLY A 314 9.36 -3.80 -16.44
CA GLY A 314 9.72 -5.17 -16.08
C GLY A 314 9.86 -5.36 -14.58
N ASP A 315 8.89 -4.85 -13.82
CA ASP A 315 8.83 -4.94 -12.36
C ASP A 315 7.97 -6.14 -11.94
N PHE A 316 8.51 -7.06 -11.16
CA PHE A 316 7.80 -8.28 -10.77
C PHE A 316 8.04 -8.65 -9.31
N THR A 317 7.00 -9.21 -8.70
CA THR A 317 7.07 -9.97 -7.46
C THR A 317 6.87 -11.44 -7.81
N ILE A 318 7.85 -12.29 -7.53
CA ILE A 318 7.81 -13.73 -7.80
C ILE A 318 7.69 -14.45 -6.46
N PHE A 319 6.66 -15.25 -6.32
CA PHE A 319 6.38 -16.02 -5.11
C PHE A 319 5.96 -17.45 -5.42
N THR A 320 6.12 -18.35 -4.45
CA THR A 320 5.51 -19.68 -4.46
C THR A 320 4.26 -19.68 -3.60
N MET A 321 3.33 -20.59 -3.88
CA MET A 321 2.21 -20.91 -3.00
C MET A 321 2.44 -22.28 -2.41
N GLU A 322 2.43 -22.38 -1.10
CA GLU A 322 2.71 -23.60 -0.36
C GLU A 322 1.50 -23.96 0.52
N GLU A 323 1.16 -25.25 0.58
CA GLU A 323 0.24 -25.78 1.59
C GLU A 323 0.87 -25.63 2.97
N CYS A 324 0.08 -25.24 3.96
CA CYS A 324 0.50 -25.13 5.36
C CYS A 324 -0.69 -25.38 6.29
N ASN A 325 -0.41 -25.36 7.59
CA ASN A 325 -1.43 -25.41 8.64
C ASN A 325 -0.99 -24.49 9.78
N ASP A 326 -0.67 -23.24 9.42
CA ASP A 326 -0.13 -22.27 10.37
C ASP A 326 -1.28 -21.60 11.12
N ILE A 327 -1.25 -21.62 12.44
CA ILE A 327 -2.19 -20.85 13.28
C ILE A 327 -1.62 -19.47 13.49
N ILE A 328 -2.34 -18.45 13.04
CA ILE A 328 -1.98 -17.04 13.22
C ILE A 328 -3.04 -16.33 14.07
N LYS A 329 -2.65 -15.24 14.71
CA LYS A 329 -3.53 -14.43 15.56
C LYS A 329 -3.60 -12.99 15.07
N ASP A 330 -4.76 -12.36 15.31
CA ASP A 330 -4.86 -10.90 15.25
C ASP A 330 -4.52 -10.29 16.63
N TYR A 331 -4.58 -8.95 16.72
CA TYR A 331 -4.23 -8.24 17.95
C TYR A 331 -5.23 -8.50 19.12
N ASN A 332 -6.42 -9.02 18.83
CA ASN A 332 -7.40 -9.45 19.82
C ASN A 332 -7.31 -10.95 20.17
N ASN A 333 -6.23 -11.62 19.74
CA ASN A 333 -5.99 -13.06 19.90
C ASN A 333 -7.05 -13.95 19.22
N ASN A 334 -7.79 -13.43 18.23
CA ASN A 334 -8.62 -14.31 17.40
C ASN A 334 -7.71 -15.15 16.50
N GLU A 335 -7.94 -16.47 16.48
CA GLU A 335 -7.15 -17.41 15.69
C GLU A 335 -7.70 -17.56 14.28
N LEU A 336 -6.78 -17.75 13.34
CA LEU A 336 -7.04 -18.08 11.95
C LEU A 336 -6.04 -19.14 11.50
N VAL A 337 -6.54 -20.23 10.91
CA VAL A 337 -5.71 -21.28 10.32
C VAL A 337 -5.45 -20.91 8.87
N LEU A 338 -4.18 -20.76 8.51
CA LEU A 338 -3.77 -20.61 7.13
C LEU A 338 -3.59 -21.99 6.49
N ASN A 339 -4.37 -22.30 5.46
CA ASN A 339 -4.24 -23.53 4.69
C ASN A 339 -3.20 -23.42 3.58
N LYS A 340 -2.96 -22.20 3.10
CA LYS A 340 -1.97 -21.88 2.08
C LYS A 340 -1.24 -20.58 2.43
N LYS A 341 0.02 -20.50 2.04
CA LYS A 341 0.79 -19.28 2.16
C LYS A 341 1.63 -18.97 0.94
N LEU A 342 1.69 -17.70 0.61
CA LEU A 342 2.58 -17.15 -0.40
C LEU A 342 3.95 -16.91 0.24
N ARG A 343 5.02 -17.38 -0.41
CA ARG A 343 6.40 -17.10 -0.02
C ARG A 343 7.12 -16.33 -1.09
N LEU A 344 7.66 -15.19 -0.72
CA LEU A 344 8.47 -14.36 -1.61
C LEU A 344 9.73 -15.12 -2.03
N GLN A 345 9.97 -15.20 -3.33
CA GLN A 345 11.17 -15.80 -3.93
C GLN A 345 12.09 -14.74 -4.51
N TYR A 346 11.55 -13.84 -5.31
CA TYR A 346 12.32 -12.79 -5.96
C TYR A 346 11.50 -11.51 -6.10
N THR A 347 12.20 -10.39 -6.04
CA THR A 347 11.71 -9.10 -6.50
C THR A 347 12.55 -8.66 -7.70
N VAL A 348 11.91 -8.28 -8.78
CA VAL A 348 12.58 -7.74 -9.96
C VAL A 348 12.22 -6.27 -10.07
N LYS A 349 13.22 -5.40 -10.07
CA LYS A 349 13.04 -3.96 -10.31
C LYS A 349 13.78 -3.56 -11.58
N SER A 350 13.06 -2.97 -12.50
CA SER A 350 13.60 -2.49 -13.76
C SER A 350 13.86 -0.98 -13.70
N TRP A 351 15.01 -0.58 -14.23
CA TRP A 351 15.40 0.81 -14.42
C TRP A 351 15.45 1.11 -15.90
N MET A 352 15.50 2.38 -16.30
CA MET A 352 15.45 2.83 -17.71
C MET A 352 16.39 2.06 -18.66
N LYS A 353 17.42 1.36 -18.17
CA LYS A 353 18.38 0.58 -19.01
C LYS A 353 18.78 -0.78 -18.44
N SER A 354 18.23 -1.22 -17.29
CA SER A 354 18.62 -2.50 -16.66
C SER A 354 17.51 -3.04 -15.77
N SER A 355 17.62 -4.32 -15.39
CA SER A 355 16.78 -4.95 -14.37
C SER A 355 17.67 -5.49 -13.25
N GLU A 356 17.26 -5.29 -12.00
CA GLU A 356 17.88 -5.88 -10.82
C GLU A 356 16.96 -6.94 -10.22
N VAL A 357 17.55 -8.04 -9.74
CA VAL A 357 16.83 -9.17 -9.17
C VAL A 357 17.27 -9.36 -7.73
N TYR A 358 16.32 -9.32 -6.82
CA TYR A 358 16.51 -9.52 -5.38
C TYR A 358 16.01 -10.92 -5.02
N ARG A 359 16.88 -11.77 -4.46
CA ARG A 359 16.55 -13.13 -4.03
C ARG A 359 16.18 -13.15 -2.55
N HIS A 360 15.11 -13.85 -2.18
CA HIS A 360 14.56 -13.87 -0.83
C HIS A 360 14.43 -15.28 -0.21
N GLY A 361 15.00 -16.32 -0.78
CA GLY A 361 14.90 -17.69 -0.27
C GLY A 361 16.24 -18.40 -0.13
N TYR A 362 16.28 -19.46 0.68
CA TYR A 362 17.48 -20.31 0.90
C TYR A 362 17.61 -21.45 -0.11
N GLU A 363 16.63 -21.72 -0.97
CA GLU A 363 16.65 -22.86 -1.89
C GLU A 363 17.08 -22.48 -3.30
N ASN A 364 17.77 -23.47 -3.94
CA ASN A 364 18.39 -23.36 -5.28
C ASN A 364 17.37 -23.35 -6.43
N THR A 365 16.51 -22.35 -6.50
CA THR A 365 15.73 -22.13 -7.71
C THR A 365 16.55 -21.28 -8.66
N ILE A 366 17.01 -21.88 -9.74
CA ILE A 366 17.83 -21.21 -10.77
C ILE A 366 16.87 -20.42 -11.65
N ILE A 367 16.96 -19.08 -11.60
CA ILE A 367 16.50 -18.24 -12.71
C ILE A 367 17.61 -18.31 -13.77
N ASN A 368 17.40 -19.13 -14.76
CA ASN A 368 18.28 -19.22 -15.92
C ASN A 368 17.88 -18.18 -16.97
#